data_4f2d57ca2f1b93ce84a396f35ba28854
#
_entry.id   4f2d57ca2f1b93ce84a396f35ba28854
#
_cell.length_a   1.000
_cell.length_b   1.000
_cell.length_c   1.000
_cell.angle_alpha   90.00
_cell.angle_beta   90.00
_cell.angle_gamma   90.00
#
_symmetry.space_group_name_H-M   'P 1'
#
loop_
_entity.id
_entity.type
_entity.pdbx_description
1 polymer ?
#
loop_
_entity_poly.entity_id
_entity_poly.type
_entity_poly.pdbx_seq_one_letter_code
_entity_poly.pdbx_strand_id
1 'polypeptide(L)'
;MHQDIIFISKKGNSFIAGGVWCPEPNELKQIRKEIEFFHDDLEAIVNNINFKSEYKELTRDDTNVLKKAPKGYDPNHAAIEFLKLKSYTASQKIDDKLFSEPDFTKKIAQKLIILKPMNDFLKRALETEE
;
A
#
# COMPACT_ATOMS: atom_id res chain seq x y z
N MET A 1 14.36 0.89 -5.44
CA MET A 1 13.60 0.60 -4.22
C MET A 1 12.42 -0.27 -4.55
N HIS A 2 12.22 -1.29 -3.80
CA HIS A 2 11.19 -2.26 -4.09
C HIS A 2 10.16 -2.30 -3.00
N GLN A 3 9.16 -3.15 -3.19
CA GLN A 3 8.16 -3.34 -2.16
C GLN A 3 8.82 -4.00 -0.96
N ASP A 4 8.53 -3.46 0.19
CA ASP A 4 9.01 -3.97 1.45
C ASP A 4 7.89 -3.94 2.47
N ILE A 5 7.94 -4.90 3.38
CA ILE A 5 7.13 -4.83 4.59
C ILE A 5 8.05 -4.28 5.66
N ILE A 6 7.66 -3.16 6.24
CA ILE A 6 8.47 -2.46 7.21
C ILE A 6 7.77 -2.49 8.56
N PHE A 7 8.49 -2.96 9.57
CA PHE A 7 8.02 -2.89 10.93
C PHE A 7 9.02 -2.01 11.71
N ILE A 8 8.55 -0.89 12.22
CA ILE A 8 9.37 0.03 12.99
C ILE A 8 8.87 0.03 14.43
N SER A 9 9.78 -0.30 15.35
CA SER A 9 9.52 -0.29 16.78
C SER A 9 10.28 0.87 17.42
N LYS A 10 9.54 1.88 17.85
CA LYS A 10 10.11 3.06 18.50
C LYS A 10 9.11 3.50 19.55
N LYS A 11 9.54 3.61 20.79
CA LYS A 11 8.65 3.96 21.91
C LYS A 11 7.76 5.15 21.54
N GLY A 12 6.45 4.94 21.62
CA GLY A 12 5.45 5.96 21.27
C GLY A 12 5.18 6.13 19.80
N ASN A 13 5.97 5.51 18.91
CA ASN A 13 5.85 5.69 17.46
C ASN A 13 6.11 4.40 16.67
N SER A 14 5.65 3.27 17.20
CA SER A 14 5.77 2.01 16.47
C SER A 14 4.69 1.91 15.42
N PHE A 15 5.05 1.39 14.24
CA PHE A 15 4.07 1.17 13.18
C PHE A 15 4.50 0.04 12.26
N ILE A 16 3.52 -0.48 11.53
CA ILE A 16 3.74 -1.45 10.45
C ILE A 16 3.34 -0.77 9.15
N ALA A 17 4.16 -0.91 8.15
CA ALA A 17 3.86 -0.40 6.81
C ALA A 17 4.32 -1.40 5.76
N GLY A 18 3.66 -1.39 4.62
CA GLY A 18 4.06 -2.20 3.48
C GLY A 18 3.76 -1.49 2.18
N GLY A 19 4.25 -2.05 1.09
CA GLY A 19 4.03 -1.50 -0.23
C GLY A 19 5.30 -0.94 -0.86
N VAL A 20 5.11 -0.02 -1.81
CA VAL A 20 6.21 0.64 -2.53
C VAL A 20 6.20 2.12 -2.21
N TRP A 21 7.26 2.59 -1.56
CA TRP A 21 7.41 3.98 -1.18
C TRP A 21 8.38 4.67 -2.14
N CYS A 22 7.97 5.83 -2.64
CA CYS A 22 8.77 6.65 -3.54
C CYS A 22 9.33 5.85 -4.73
N PRO A 23 8.46 5.17 -5.51
CA PRO A 23 8.96 4.40 -6.65
C PRO A 23 9.67 5.29 -7.66
N GLU A 24 10.64 4.72 -8.36
CA GLU A 24 11.29 5.38 -9.49
C GLU A 24 10.24 5.67 -10.58
N PRO A 25 10.47 6.65 -11.47
CA PRO A 25 9.50 6.95 -12.52
C PRO A 25 9.07 5.75 -13.35
N ASN A 26 9.99 4.86 -13.70
CA ASN A 26 9.65 3.65 -14.43
C ASN A 26 8.78 2.71 -13.62
N GLU A 27 9.08 2.58 -12.34
CA GLU A 27 8.31 1.74 -11.43
C GLU A 27 6.89 2.28 -11.26
N LEU A 28 6.78 3.58 -11.08
CA LEU A 28 5.48 4.24 -10.93
C LEU A 28 4.64 4.05 -12.19
N LYS A 29 5.26 4.15 -13.35
CA LYS A 29 4.59 3.92 -14.62
C LYS A 29 4.07 2.49 -14.72
N GLN A 30 4.87 1.51 -14.31
CA GLN A 30 4.48 0.11 -14.32
C GLN A 30 3.30 -0.14 -13.35
N ILE A 31 3.35 0.45 -12.16
CA ILE A 31 2.27 0.32 -11.18
C ILE A 31 0.97 0.91 -11.73
N ARG A 32 1.05 2.10 -12.32
CA ARG A 32 -0.14 2.75 -12.89
C ARG A 32 -0.73 1.94 -14.05
N LYS A 33 0.13 1.35 -14.86
CA LYS A 33 -0.33 0.51 -15.96
C LYS A 33 -1.06 -0.73 -15.44
N GLU A 34 -0.53 -1.36 -14.40
CA GLU A 34 -1.20 -2.49 -13.78
C GLU A 34 -2.56 -2.10 -13.21
N ILE A 35 -2.62 -0.94 -12.56
CA ILE A 35 -3.88 -0.41 -12.01
C ILE A 35 -4.87 -0.14 -13.13
N GLU A 36 -4.41 0.43 -14.23
CA GLU A 36 -5.28 0.74 -15.37
C GLU A 36 -6.03 -0.50 -15.86
N PHE A 37 -5.35 -1.64 -15.92
CA PHE A 37 -5.94 -2.86 -16.45
C PHE A 37 -6.56 -3.76 -15.39
N PHE A 38 -6.14 -3.65 -14.14
CA PHE A 38 -6.54 -4.56 -13.07
C PHE A 38 -7.01 -3.84 -11.81
N HIS A 39 -7.60 -2.64 -11.96
CA HIS A 39 -8.03 -1.88 -10.78
C HIS A 39 -9.09 -2.61 -9.96
N ASP A 40 -9.87 -3.49 -10.56
CA ASP A 40 -10.85 -4.28 -9.81
C ASP A 40 -10.15 -5.17 -8.77
N ASP A 41 -8.99 -5.71 -9.12
CA ASP A 41 -8.20 -6.52 -8.19
C ASP A 41 -7.72 -5.66 -7.02
N LEU A 42 -7.23 -4.46 -7.29
CA LEU A 42 -6.77 -3.56 -6.25
C LEU A 42 -7.94 -3.10 -5.37
N GLU A 43 -9.08 -2.80 -5.97
CA GLU A 43 -10.28 -2.44 -5.22
C GLU A 43 -10.70 -3.56 -4.27
N ALA A 44 -10.66 -4.81 -4.73
CA ALA A 44 -11.01 -5.95 -3.90
C ALA A 44 -10.04 -6.09 -2.72
N ILE A 45 -8.76 -5.82 -2.96
CA ILE A 45 -7.74 -5.87 -1.90
C ILE A 45 -8.01 -4.83 -0.82
N VAL A 46 -8.20 -3.57 -1.21
CA VAL A 46 -8.40 -2.50 -0.23
C VAL A 46 -9.76 -2.55 0.44
N ASN A 47 -10.74 -3.19 -0.19
CA ASN A 47 -12.07 -3.36 0.37
C ASN A 47 -12.23 -4.65 1.16
N ASN A 48 -11.21 -5.51 1.19
CA ASN A 48 -11.22 -6.71 2.01
C ASN A 48 -11.41 -6.29 3.47
N ILE A 49 -12.28 -7.01 4.18
CA ILE A 49 -12.66 -6.64 5.54
C ILE A 49 -11.45 -6.55 6.48
N ASN A 50 -10.50 -7.46 6.34
CA ASN A 50 -9.31 -7.46 7.20
C ASN A 50 -8.38 -6.29 6.87
N PHE A 51 -8.19 -6.00 5.58
CA PHE A 51 -7.39 -4.85 5.17
C PHE A 51 -7.99 -3.55 5.68
N LYS A 52 -9.28 -3.37 5.46
CA LYS A 52 -10.00 -2.17 5.88
C LYS A 52 -9.94 -1.99 7.39
N SER A 53 -10.13 -3.08 8.13
CA SER A 53 -10.12 -3.04 9.59
C SER A 53 -8.74 -2.66 10.14
N GLU A 54 -7.66 -3.16 9.54
CA GLU A 54 -6.31 -2.98 10.06
C GLU A 54 -5.59 -1.75 9.49
N TYR A 55 -5.78 -1.46 8.20
CA TYR A 55 -5.02 -0.41 7.52
C TYR A 55 -5.88 0.72 6.96
N LYS A 56 -7.19 0.54 6.91
CA LYS A 56 -8.19 1.49 6.41
C LYS A 56 -8.14 1.68 4.90
N GLU A 57 -7.03 2.17 4.37
CA GLU A 57 -6.88 2.41 2.93
C GLU A 57 -5.40 2.61 2.61
N LEU A 58 -5.10 2.75 1.33
CA LEU A 58 -3.76 3.17 0.91
C LEU A 58 -3.51 4.60 1.40
N THR A 59 -2.27 4.92 1.69
CA THR A 59 -1.89 6.22 2.23
C THR A 59 -2.30 7.36 1.29
N ARG A 60 -3.09 8.29 1.79
CA ARG A 60 -3.62 9.44 1.03
C ARG A 60 -3.43 10.74 1.80
N ASP A 61 -2.20 11.18 1.92
CA ASP A 61 -1.94 12.48 2.51
C ASP A 61 -1.56 13.49 1.42
N ASP A 62 -1.47 14.76 1.77
CA ASP A 62 -1.20 15.85 0.82
C ASP A 62 0.09 15.66 0.04
N THR A 63 1.05 14.95 0.61
CA THR A 63 2.34 14.72 -0.05
C THR A 63 2.30 13.56 -1.02
N ASN A 64 1.28 12.70 -0.93
CA ASN A 64 1.19 11.47 -1.72
C ASN A 64 0.16 11.52 -2.85
N VAL A 65 -0.73 12.47 -2.86
CA VAL A 65 -1.81 12.51 -3.86
C VAL A 65 -1.58 13.66 -4.83
N LEU A 66 -1.56 13.35 -6.13
CA LEU A 66 -1.50 14.38 -7.16
C LEU A 66 -2.81 15.18 -7.18
N LYS A 67 -2.72 16.47 -7.43
CA LYS A 67 -3.90 17.34 -7.55
C LYS A 67 -4.67 17.08 -8.84
N LYS A 68 -3.96 16.68 -9.87
CA LYS A 68 -4.54 16.41 -11.20
C LYS A 68 -4.24 14.97 -11.61
N ALA A 69 -4.96 14.49 -12.61
CA ALA A 69 -4.67 13.17 -13.17
C ALA A 69 -3.22 13.12 -13.68
N PRO A 70 -2.56 11.96 -13.52
CA PRO A 70 -1.22 11.81 -14.10
C PRO A 70 -1.29 11.98 -15.62
N LYS A 71 -0.18 12.43 -16.19
CA LYS A 71 -0.09 12.63 -17.64
C LYS A 71 -0.43 11.33 -18.36
N GLY A 72 -1.31 11.42 -19.34
CA GLY A 72 -1.74 10.27 -20.13
C GLY A 72 -2.97 9.54 -19.61
N TYR A 73 -3.55 10.01 -18.51
CA TYR A 73 -4.73 9.40 -17.91
C TYR A 73 -5.90 10.37 -17.87
N ASP A 74 -7.09 9.84 -18.15
CA ASP A 74 -8.32 10.61 -18.11
C ASP A 74 -8.67 10.94 -16.64
N PRO A 75 -8.95 12.22 -16.32
CA PRO A 75 -9.39 12.57 -14.97
C PRO A 75 -10.66 11.84 -14.52
N ASN A 76 -11.43 11.31 -15.45
CA ASN A 76 -12.65 10.56 -15.14
C ASN A 76 -12.45 9.05 -15.17
N HIS A 77 -11.20 8.58 -15.25
CA HIS A 77 -10.91 7.15 -15.23
C HIS A 77 -11.48 6.50 -13.97
N ALA A 78 -12.04 5.29 -14.12
CA ALA A 78 -12.65 4.57 -13.00
C ALA A 78 -11.69 4.37 -11.83
N ALA A 79 -10.38 4.24 -12.10
CA ALA A 79 -9.36 4.03 -11.08
C ALA A 79 -8.57 5.29 -10.75
N ILE A 80 -9.08 6.49 -11.07
CA ILE A 80 -8.31 7.71 -10.94
C ILE A 80 -7.78 7.95 -9.51
N GLU A 81 -8.55 7.55 -8.49
CA GLU A 81 -8.13 7.74 -7.11
C GLU A 81 -6.88 6.92 -6.76
N PHE A 82 -6.70 5.77 -7.39
CA PHE A 82 -5.46 5.01 -7.25
C PHE A 82 -4.35 5.57 -8.14
N LEU A 83 -4.69 6.02 -9.35
CA LEU A 83 -3.70 6.51 -10.30
C LEU A 83 -3.03 7.80 -9.84
N LYS A 84 -3.69 8.58 -9.00
CA LYS A 84 -3.14 9.83 -8.46
C LYS A 84 -2.09 9.63 -7.37
N LEU A 85 -1.94 8.43 -6.85
CA LEU A 85 -0.97 8.19 -5.78
C LEU A 85 0.45 8.23 -6.32
N LYS A 86 1.38 8.76 -5.52
CA LYS A 86 2.81 8.79 -5.85
C LYS A 86 3.56 7.61 -5.24
N SER A 87 3.07 7.10 -4.12
CA SER A 87 3.57 5.91 -3.45
C SER A 87 2.39 5.02 -3.14
N TYR A 88 2.62 3.73 -3.11
CA TYR A 88 1.56 2.75 -2.87
C TYR A 88 1.86 2.00 -1.59
N THR A 89 1.45 2.58 -0.48
CA THR A 89 1.72 2.06 0.85
C THR A 89 0.46 2.00 1.69
N ALA A 90 0.46 1.13 2.67
CA ALA A 90 -0.55 1.09 3.71
C ALA A 90 0.17 0.92 5.03
N SER A 91 -0.34 1.55 6.09
CA SER A 91 0.31 1.50 7.38
C SER A 91 -0.70 1.51 8.51
N GLN A 92 -0.27 1.03 9.67
CA GLN A 92 -1.04 1.16 10.90
C GLN A 92 -0.11 1.42 12.06
N LYS A 93 -0.61 2.19 13.01
CA LYS A 93 0.11 2.47 14.24
C LYS A 93 -0.06 1.28 15.18
N ILE A 94 1.01 0.95 15.90
CA ILE A 94 1.01 -0.13 16.89
C ILE A 94 1.10 0.48 18.29
N ASP A 95 0.17 0.07 19.16
CA ASP A 95 0.19 0.50 20.56
C ASP A 95 1.38 -0.17 21.25
N ASP A 96 2.12 0.62 22.04
CA ASP A 96 3.25 0.10 22.81
C ASP A 96 2.88 -1.06 23.72
N LYS A 97 1.63 -1.10 24.17
CA LYS A 97 1.14 -2.20 25.02
C LYS A 97 1.23 -3.56 24.34
N LEU A 98 1.16 -3.58 23.02
CA LEU A 98 1.24 -4.83 22.28
C LEU A 98 2.56 -5.54 22.54
N PHE A 99 3.64 -4.78 22.70
CA PHE A 99 4.97 -5.34 22.91
C PHE A 99 5.10 -6.10 24.23
N SER A 100 4.21 -5.84 25.18
CA SER A 100 4.20 -6.52 26.48
C SER A 100 3.36 -7.80 26.46
N GLU A 101 2.65 -8.08 25.38
CA GLU A 101 1.77 -9.24 25.32
C GLU A 101 2.57 -10.51 25.01
N PRO A 102 2.20 -11.65 25.63
CA PRO A 102 2.92 -12.90 25.43
C PRO A 102 2.94 -13.39 23.98
N ASP A 103 1.89 -13.07 23.23
CA ASP A 103 1.74 -13.49 21.84
C ASP A 103 2.03 -12.37 20.84
N PHE A 104 2.85 -11.41 21.24
CA PHE A 104 3.24 -10.25 20.42
C PHE A 104 3.68 -10.66 19.01
N THR A 105 4.62 -11.62 18.91
CA THR A 105 5.15 -12.05 17.62
C THR A 105 4.06 -12.57 16.70
N LYS A 106 3.14 -13.36 17.24
CA LYS A 106 2.02 -13.93 16.48
C LYS A 106 1.10 -12.80 15.97
N LYS A 107 0.81 -11.82 16.81
CA LYS A 107 -0.07 -10.72 16.43
C LYS A 107 0.55 -9.86 15.34
N ILE A 108 1.85 -9.57 15.44
CA ILE A 108 2.54 -8.83 14.39
C ILE A 108 2.52 -9.62 13.07
N ALA A 109 2.78 -10.91 13.12
CA ALA A 109 2.74 -11.76 11.92
C ALA A 109 1.37 -11.73 11.25
N GLN A 110 0.29 -11.78 12.03
CA GLN A 110 -1.06 -11.72 11.50
C GLN A 110 -1.33 -10.39 10.79
N LYS A 111 -0.82 -9.28 11.34
CA LYS A 111 -0.97 -7.96 10.73
C LYS A 111 -0.18 -7.86 9.42
N LEU A 112 1.00 -8.43 9.37
CA LEU A 112 1.83 -8.43 8.17
C LEU A 112 1.22 -9.27 7.05
N ILE A 113 0.60 -10.39 7.38
CA ILE A 113 -0.04 -11.27 6.38
C ILE A 113 -1.17 -10.54 5.64
N ILE A 114 -1.86 -9.63 6.32
CA ILE A 114 -2.95 -8.87 5.69
C ILE A 114 -2.44 -8.00 4.55
N LEU A 115 -1.18 -7.60 4.59
CA LEU A 115 -0.58 -6.81 3.51
C LEU A 115 -0.17 -7.63 2.29
N LYS A 116 -0.13 -8.96 2.41
CA LYS A 116 0.38 -9.79 1.33
C LYS A 116 -0.34 -9.60 -0.01
N PRO A 117 -1.68 -9.57 -0.09
CA PRO A 117 -2.34 -9.36 -1.38
C PRO A 117 -1.93 -8.06 -2.06
N MET A 118 -1.80 -6.97 -1.28
CA MET A 118 -1.36 -5.69 -1.82
C MET A 118 0.08 -5.78 -2.33
N ASN A 119 0.97 -6.38 -1.53
CA ASN A 119 2.36 -6.53 -1.94
C ASN A 119 2.49 -7.43 -3.17
N ASP A 120 1.69 -8.48 -3.27
CA ASP A 120 1.68 -9.35 -4.44
C ASP A 120 1.22 -8.61 -5.70
N PHE A 121 0.20 -7.75 -5.57
CA PHE A 121 -0.27 -6.92 -6.67
C PHE A 121 0.85 -6.00 -7.17
N LEU A 122 1.52 -5.33 -6.25
CA LEU A 122 2.59 -4.40 -6.60
C LEU A 122 3.81 -5.12 -7.17
N LYS A 123 4.13 -6.29 -6.64
CA LYS A 123 5.21 -7.12 -7.16
C LYS A 123 4.94 -7.53 -8.61
N ARG A 124 3.71 -7.96 -8.88
CA ARG A 124 3.31 -8.33 -10.24
C ARG A 124 3.47 -7.15 -11.20
N ALA A 125 3.07 -5.96 -10.75
CA ALA A 125 3.20 -4.74 -11.55
C ALA A 125 4.65 -4.46 -11.90
N LEU A 126 5.54 -4.59 -10.91
CA LEU A 126 6.96 -4.27 -11.09
C LEU A 126 7.71 -5.35 -11.88
N GLU A 127 7.20 -6.57 -11.92
CA GLU A 127 7.80 -7.66 -12.68
C GLU A 127 7.31 -7.72 -14.12
N THR A 128 6.30 -6.95 -14.46
CA THR A 128 5.76 -6.92 -15.82
C THR A 128 6.71 -6.17 -16.75
N GLU A 129 7.11 -6.81 -17.84
CA GLU A 129 7.92 -6.15 -18.85
C GLU A 129 7.02 -5.38 -19.81
N GLU A 130 7.54 -4.28 -20.32
CA GLU A 130 6.83 -3.44 -21.27
C GLU A 130 6.96 -3.93 -22.69
#